data_58d87cf777a1ffb9b178a629006b1bce
#
_entry.id   58d87cf777a1ffb9b178a629006b1bce
#
_cell.length_a   1.000
_cell.length_b   1.000
_cell.length_c   1.000
_cell.angle_alpha   90.00
_cell.angle_beta   90.00
_cell.angle_gamma   90.00
#
_symmetry.space_group_name_H-M   'P 1'
#
loop_
_entity.id
_entity.type
_entity.pdbx_description
1 polymer ?
#
loop_
_entity_poly.entity_id
_entity_poly.type
_entity_poly.pdbx_seq_one_letter_code
_entity_poly.pdbx_strand_id
1 'polypeptide(L)'
;MFKIRSLLKSEIKYLKGLPPEDWNLNLPELVSFHYGYPYFFPIIAELNGMIIGCANGFLNGSVGWLGNIIVSPENRKQGIGYQLTTHLVELFKEKGCTTQLLIASKMGESIYQKIGFKTTSSYQFYKQGNESKIYKLNFKLKKIRKQDYDLLRNFDFEISGEERFHLIRRFFSTGLICRDEGLNNIRGIYLSDFGSGLIFAKDPEIGLELMKYRFNNGKTKIVVPSENTGAIDFLQKEGYQLDVTLPRMVLGNEVNWKPGSIFNRASGYCG
;
A
#
# COMPACT_ATOMS: atom_id res chain seq x y z
N MET A 1 -8.62 -32.17 -1.82
CA MET A 1 -7.45 -31.41 -1.30
C MET A 1 -7.27 -30.21 -2.22
N PHE A 2 -7.08 -28.99 -1.70
CA PHE A 2 -6.79 -27.83 -2.52
C PHE A 2 -5.29 -27.75 -2.86
N LYS A 3 -4.95 -27.05 -3.94
CA LYS A 3 -3.56 -26.78 -4.34
C LYS A 3 -3.33 -25.28 -4.45
N ILE A 4 -2.09 -24.82 -4.18
CA ILE A 4 -1.67 -23.44 -4.40
C ILE A 4 -0.79 -23.41 -5.64
N ARG A 5 -1.02 -22.43 -6.51
CA ARG A 5 -0.29 -22.21 -7.74
C ARG A 5 -0.33 -20.75 -8.20
N SER A 6 0.55 -20.40 -9.14
CA SER A 6 0.48 -19.12 -9.82
C SER A 6 -0.86 -18.96 -10.56
N LEU A 7 -1.37 -17.73 -10.56
CA LEU A 7 -2.56 -17.36 -11.33
C LEU A 7 -2.23 -17.29 -12.82
N LEU A 8 -3.09 -17.85 -13.68
CA LEU A 8 -2.99 -17.69 -15.12
C LEU A 8 -3.71 -16.40 -15.57
N LYS A 9 -3.22 -15.76 -16.63
CA LYS A 9 -3.81 -14.53 -17.17
C LYS A 9 -5.29 -14.66 -17.51
N SER A 10 -5.70 -15.79 -18.06
CA SER A 10 -7.10 -16.11 -18.41
C SER A 10 -8.04 -16.22 -17.22
N GLU A 11 -7.48 -16.43 -16.03
CA GLU A 11 -8.22 -16.65 -14.79
C GLU A 11 -8.49 -15.36 -13.99
N ILE A 12 -7.84 -14.25 -14.34
CA ILE A 12 -7.95 -12.97 -13.61
C ILE A 12 -9.42 -12.56 -13.40
N LYS A 13 -10.28 -12.80 -14.40
CA LYS A 13 -11.72 -12.50 -14.34
C LYS A 13 -12.46 -13.21 -13.20
N TYR A 14 -11.98 -14.38 -12.78
CA TYR A 14 -12.60 -15.17 -11.71
C TYR A 14 -12.29 -14.65 -10.30
N LEU A 15 -11.38 -13.67 -10.15
CA LEU A 15 -11.10 -13.02 -8.88
C LEU A 15 -12.17 -12.02 -8.43
N LYS A 16 -13.14 -11.69 -9.31
CA LYS A 16 -14.13 -10.62 -9.08
C LYS A 16 -14.96 -10.80 -7.80
N GLY A 17 -15.29 -12.01 -7.42
CA GLY A 17 -16.16 -12.29 -6.27
C GLY A 17 -15.41 -12.59 -4.97
N LEU A 18 -14.07 -12.58 -4.97
CA LEU A 18 -13.30 -12.93 -3.79
C LEU A 18 -13.19 -11.82 -2.74
N PRO A 19 -12.94 -10.53 -3.10
CA PRO A 19 -12.83 -9.46 -2.11
C PRO A 19 -14.14 -9.26 -1.37
N PRO A 20 -14.10 -8.99 -0.05
CA PRO A 20 -15.26 -8.49 0.68
C PRO A 20 -15.79 -7.19 0.03
N GLU A 21 -17.10 -7.01 0.00
CA GLU A 21 -17.75 -5.86 -0.66
C GLU A 21 -17.33 -4.52 -0.03
N ASP A 22 -17.14 -4.49 1.29
CA ASP A 22 -16.72 -3.30 2.05
C ASP A 22 -15.30 -2.83 1.71
N TRP A 23 -14.47 -3.68 1.09
CA TRP A 23 -13.13 -3.28 0.63
C TRP A 23 -13.17 -2.38 -0.60
N ASN A 24 -14.28 -2.38 -1.33
CA ASN A 24 -14.44 -1.63 -2.59
C ASN A 24 -13.22 -1.80 -3.53
N LEU A 25 -12.73 -3.05 -3.64
CA LEU A 25 -11.53 -3.43 -4.36
C LEU A 25 -11.88 -4.13 -5.68
N ASN A 26 -11.54 -3.51 -6.81
CA ASN A 26 -11.57 -4.19 -8.11
C ASN A 26 -10.30 -5.04 -8.28
N LEU A 27 -10.29 -6.22 -7.67
CA LEU A 27 -9.13 -7.12 -7.69
C LEU A 27 -8.70 -7.55 -9.09
N PRO A 28 -9.61 -7.88 -10.05
CA PRO A 28 -9.23 -8.16 -11.44
C PRO A 28 -8.47 -7.01 -12.12
N GLU A 29 -8.88 -5.78 -11.92
CA GLU A 29 -8.23 -4.60 -12.48
C GLU A 29 -6.81 -4.42 -11.90
N LEU A 30 -6.69 -4.49 -10.57
CA LEU A 30 -5.41 -4.42 -9.88
C LEU A 30 -4.44 -5.50 -10.39
N VAL A 31 -4.91 -6.75 -10.45
CA VAL A 31 -4.08 -7.86 -10.90
C VAL A 31 -3.70 -7.70 -12.38
N SER A 32 -4.65 -7.31 -13.24
CA SER A 32 -4.39 -7.06 -14.67
C SER A 32 -3.34 -5.97 -14.87
N PHE A 33 -3.38 -4.90 -14.07
CA PHE A 33 -2.43 -3.80 -14.16
C PHE A 33 -0.99 -4.22 -13.86
N HIS A 34 -0.81 -5.18 -12.94
CA HIS A 34 0.52 -5.65 -12.53
C HIS A 34 0.93 -6.98 -13.18
N TYR A 35 0.03 -7.69 -13.84
CA TYR A 35 0.28 -9.01 -14.39
C TYR A 35 1.42 -9.02 -15.42
N GLY A 36 2.35 -9.99 -15.29
CA GLY A 36 3.50 -10.14 -16.18
C GLY A 36 4.71 -9.28 -15.83
N TYR A 37 4.62 -8.42 -14.84
CA TYR A 37 5.79 -7.69 -14.35
C TYR A 37 6.61 -8.56 -13.38
N PRO A 38 7.96 -8.51 -13.43
CA PRO A 38 8.84 -9.39 -12.66
C PRO A 38 8.80 -9.15 -11.15
N TYR A 39 8.19 -8.07 -10.71
CA TYR A 39 8.00 -7.74 -9.29
C TYR A 39 6.65 -8.19 -8.72
N PHE A 40 5.77 -8.79 -9.53
CA PHE A 40 4.41 -9.13 -9.11
C PHE A 40 4.14 -10.63 -9.18
N PHE A 41 3.68 -11.22 -8.07
CA PHE A 41 3.51 -12.65 -7.88
C PHE A 41 2.10 -12.97 -7.41
N PRO A 42 1.10 -13.03 -8.32
CA PRO A 42 -0.26 -13.43 -7.98
C PRO A 42 -0.35 -14.96 -7.88
N ILE A 43 -0.87 -15.44 -6.75
CA ILE A 43 -1.13 -16.87 -6.52
C ILE A 43 -2.58 -17.11 -6.14
N ILE A 44 -3.04 -18.34 -6.35
CA ILE A 44 -4.40 -18.79 -6.02
C ILE A 44 -4.38 -20.11 -5.24
N ALA A 45 -5.42 -20.32 -4.46
CA ALA A 45 -5.81 -21.63 -3.94
C ALA A 45 -6.96 -22.17 -4.81
N GLU A 46 -6.78 -23.37 -5.37
CA GLU A 46 -7.74 -24.02 -6.26
C GLU A 46 -8.26 -25.31 -5.64
N LEU A 47 -9.56 -25.51 -5.65
CA LEU A 47 -10.24 -26.74 -5.24
C LEU A 47 -11.21 -27.18 -6.35
N ASN A 48 -11.05 -28.39 -6.87
CA ASN A 48 -11.91 -28.96 -7.92
C ASN A 48 -12.11 -28.04 -9.14
N GLY A 49 -11.03 -27.35 -9.57
CA GLY A 49 -11.05 -26.42 -10.70
C GLY A 49 -11.60 -25.03 -10.38
N MET A 50 -12.04 -24.76 -9.14
CA MET A 50 -12.54 -23.46 -8.70
C MET A 50 -11.50 -22.71 -7.88
N ILE A 51 -11.38 -21.40 -8.10
CA ILE A 51 -10.54 -20.51 -7.27
C ILE A 51 -11.30 -20.20 -5.99
N ILE A 52 -10.76 -20.66 -4.86
CA ILE A 52 -11.33 -20.50 -3.52
C ILE A 52 -10.57 -19.50 -2.66
N GLY A 53 -9.46 -18.97 -3.15
CA GLY A 53 -8.69 -17.93 -2.48
C GLY A 53 -7.56 -17.43 -3.35
N CYS A 54 -6.99 -16.30 -2.98
CA CYS A 54 -5.85 -15.70 -3.67
C CYS A 54 -4.93 -14.96 -2.70
N ALA A 55 -3.73 -14.66 -3.16
CA ALA A 55 -2.82 -13.73 -2.53
C ALA A 55 -1.92 -13.07 -3.59
N ASN A 56 -1.46 -11.86 -3.32
CA ASN A 56 -0.55 -11.13 -4.19
C ASN A 56 0.74 -10.80 -3.46
N GLY A 57 1.87 -11.02 -4.13
CA GLY A 57 3.18 -10.61 -3.67
C GLY A 57 3.76 -9.49 -4.53
N PHE A 58 4.40 -8.51 -3.92
CA PHE A 58 5.14 -7.43 -4.59
C PHE A 58 6.57 -7.41 -4.10
N LEU A 59 7.53 -7.38 -5.02
CA LEU A 59 8.96 -7.41 -4.73
C LEU A 59 9.61 -6.06 -5.03
N ASN A 60 10.22 -5.45 -4.01
CA ASN A 60 10.90 -4.16 -4.08
C ASN A 60 12.35 -4.31 -3.59
N GLY A 61 13.27 -4.73 -4.47
CA GLY A 61 14.62 -5.10 -4.08
C GLY A 61 14.61 -6.28 -3.11
N SER A 62 15.14 -6.11 -1.90
CA SER A 62 15.15 -7.12 -0.83
C SER A 62 13.90 -7.13 0.05
N VAL A 63 12.89 -6.32 -0.27
CA VAL A 63 11.63 -6.20 0.48
C VAL A 63 10.49 -6.82 -0.29
N GLY A 64 9.77 -7.75 0.32
CA GLY A 64 8.56 -8.38 -0.22
C GLY A 64 7.31 -7.91 0.52
N TRP A 65 6.30 -7.41 -0.19
CA TRP A 65 4.99 -7.11 0.36
C TRP A 65 3.99 -8.23 0.05
N LEU A 66 3.31 -8.73 1.07
CA LEU A 66 2.20 -9.67 0.93
C LEU A 66 0.88 -8.91 1.10
N GLY A 67 -0.04 -9.09 0.15
CA GLY A 67 -1.32 -8.41 0.21
C GLY A 67 -2.44 -9.17 -0.48
N ASN A 68 -3.66 -8.70 -0.28
CA ASN A 68 -4.87 -9.29 -0.85
C ASN A 68 -4.97 -10.81 -0.60
N ILE A 69 -4.61 -11.24 0.62
CA ILE A 69 -4.75 -12.63 1.06
C ILE A 69 -6.22 -12.84 1.40
N ILE A 70 -6.94 -13.41 0.47
CA ILE A 70 -8.40 -13.52 0.51
C ILE A 70 -8.79 -14.99 0.35
N VAL A 71 -9.69 -15.47 1.19
CA VAL A 71 -10.31 -16.79 1.09
C VAL A 71 -11.82 -16.61 1.05
N SER A 72 -12.48 -17.26 0.09
CA SER A 72 -13.93 -17.22 -0.04
C SER A 72 -14.61 -17.64 1.27
N PRO A 73 -15.72 -17.01 1.67
CA PRO A 73 -16.34 -17.21 2.99
C PRO A 73 -16.58 -18.68 3.36
N GLU A 74 -17.08 -19.46 2.43
CA GLU A 74 -17.42 -20.88 2.59
C GLU A 74 -16.21 -21.80 2.74
N ASN A 75 -15.02 -21.34 2.36
CA ASN A 75 -13.77 -22.10 2.44
C ASN A 75 -12.83 -21.61 3.56
N ARG A 76 -13.28 -20.68 4.42
CA ARG A 76 -12.51 -20.20 5.57
C ARG A 76 -12.32 -21.26 6.65
N LYS A 77 -11.40 -21.01 7.59
CA LYS A 77 -11.08 -21.89 8.72
C LYS A 77 -10.54 -23.29 8.33
N GLN A 78 -10.11 -23.47 7.08
CA GLN A 78 -9.51 -24.72 6.57
C GLN A 78 -7.99 -24.59 6.33
N GLY A 79 -7.34 -23.57 6.91
CA GLY A 79 -5.89 -23.36 6.76
C GLY A 79 -5.43 -22.71 5.44
N ILE A 80 -6.36 -22.40 4.51
CA ILE A 80 -6.02 -21.89 3.18
C ILE A 80 -5.26 -20.55 3.26
N GLY A 81 -5.70 -19.61 4.09
CA GLY A 81 -5.01 -18.33 4.27
C GLY A 81 -3.58 -18.50 4.83
N TYR A 82 -3.39 -19.44 5.75
CA TYR A 82 -2.07 -19.80 6.26
C TYR A 82 -1.16 -20.31 5.13
N GLN A 83 -1.64 -21.27 4.32
CA GLN A 83 -0.85 -21.85 3.23
C GLN A 83 -0.55 -20.83 2.11
N LEU A 84 -1.52 -19.97 1.74
CA LEU A 84 -1.27 -18.87 0.78
C LEU A 84 -0.16 -17.93 1.28
N THR A 85 -0.22 -17.55 2.56
CA THR A 85 0.81 -16.69 3.17
C THR A 85 2.17 -17.38 3.19
N THR A 86 2.23 -18.62 3.67
CA THR A 86 3.48 -19.39 3.74
C THR A 86 4.09 -19.60 2.36
N HIS A 87 3.28 -19.87 1.33
CA HIS A 87 3.77 -20.01 -0.03
C HIS A 87 4.44 -18.73 -0.56
N LEU A 88 3.85 -17.54 -0.32
CA LEU A 88 4.48 -16.27 -0.67
C LEU A 88 5.74 -16.00 0.16
N VAL A 89 5.72 -16.34 1.45
CA VAL A 89 6.88 -16.19 2.33
C VAL A 89 8.08 -16.99 1.80
N GLU A 90 7.89 -18.25 1.45
CA GLU A 90 8.95 -19.08 0.90
C GLU A 90 9.41 -18.61 -0.49
N LEU A 91 8.48 -18.25 -1.36
CA LEU A 91 8.79 -17.66 -2.67
C LEU A 91 9.67 -16.41 -2.54
N PHE A 92 9.39 -15.55 -1.58
CA PHE A 92 10.19 -14.34 -1.36
C PHE A 92 11.56 -14.64 -0.75
N LYS A 93 11.67 -15.64 0.14
CA LYS A 93 12.97 -16.13 0.62
C LYS A 93 13.84 -16.63 -0.53
N GLU A 94 13.28 -17.46 -1.43
CA GLU A 94 13.97 -17.96 -2.63
C GLU A 94 14.44 -16.82 -3.55
N LYS A 95 13.72 -15.68 -3.57
CA LYS A 95 14.09 -14.48 -4.33
C LYS A 95 15.06 -13.55 -3.58
N GLY A 96 15.56 -13.96 -2.41
CA GLY A 96 16.53 -13.20 -1.64
C GLY A 96 15.93 -12.06 -0.79
N CYS A 97 14.62 -12.06 -0.55
CA CYS A 97 14.04 -11.08 0.37
C CYS A 97 14.56 -11.29 1.79
N THR A 98 15.09 -10.23 2.38
CA THR A 98 15.50 -10.17 3.78
C THR A 98 14.42 -9.63 4.69
N THR A 99 13.42 -8.95 4.11
CA THR A 99 12.30 -8.33 4.80
C THR A 99 11.01 -8.66 4.08
N GLN A 100 9.99 -9.06 4.83
CA GLN A 100 8.65 -9.26 4.29
C GLN A 100 7.63 -8.49 5.12
N LEU A 101 6.72 -7.81 4.45
CA LEU A 101 5.79 -6.85 5.03
C LEU A 101 4.35 -7.19 4.68
N LEU A 102 3.45 -6.90 5.60
CA LEU A 102 2.01 -6.89 5.33
C LEU A 102 1.29 -5.94 6.29
N ILE A 103 0.05 -5.60 5.94
CA ILE A 103 -0.90 -4.97 6.86
C ILE A 103 -1.97 -6.00 7.19
N ALA A 104 -2.07 -6.33 8.47
CA ALA A 104 -2.96 -7.38 8.91
C ALA A 104 -4.39 -6.85 9.16
N SER A 105 -5.37 -7.56 8.62
CA SER A 105 -6.74 -7.43 9.09
C SER A 105 -6.91 -8.15 10.45
N LYS A 106 -7.94 -7.81 11.22
CA LYS A 106 -8.26 -8.49 12.49
C LYS A 106 -8.35 -10.01 12.35
N MET A 107 -8.85 -10.51 11.20
CA MET A 107 -8.94 -11.96 10.94
C MET A 107 -7.60 -12.60 10.58
N GLY A 108 -6.68 -11.85 9.97
CA GLY A 108 -5.40 -12.38 9.48
C GLY A 108 -4.29 -12.33 10.52
N GLU A 109 -4.36 -11.43 11.48
CA GLU A 109 -3.26 -11.14 12.39
C GLU A 109 -2.71 -12.39 13.10
N SER A 110 -3.58 -13.22 13.67
CA SER A 110 -3.19 -14.46 14.35
C SER A 110 -2.51 -15.50 13.42
N ILE A 111 -2.87 -15.49 12.13
CA ILE A 111 -2.24 -16.34 11.11
C ILE A 111 -0.81 -15.86 10.88
N TYR A 112 -0.62 -14.55 10.70
CA TYR A 112 0.70 -13.97 10.43
C TYR A 112 1.64 -14.11 11.62
N GLN A 113 1.14 -13.92 12.85
CA GLN A 113 1.91 -14.19 14.07
C GLN A 113 2.40 -15.64 14.15
N LYS A 114 1.57 -16.63 13.80
CA LYS A 114 1.96 -18.05 13.75
C LYS A 114 3.04 -18.35 12.72
N ILE A 115 3.11 -17.57 11.62
CA ILE A 115 4.16 -17.68 10.59
C ILE A 115 5.46 -17.01 11.05
N GLY A 116 5.40 -16.15 12.07
CA GLY A 116 6.55 -15.45 12.63
C GLY A 116 6.60 -13.95 12.36
N PHE A 117 5.57 -13.39 11.73
CA PHE A 117 5.46 -11.93 11.59
C PHE A 117 5.28 -11.27 12.96
N LYS A 118 5.94 -10.12 13.15
CA LYS A 118 5.85 -9.30 14.36
C LYS A 118 5.23 -7.95 14.00
N THR A 119 4.36 -7.43 14.85
CA THR A 119 3.86 -6.07 14.73
C THR A 119 4.96 -5.09 15.11
N THR A 120 5.31 -4.17 14.22
CA THR A 120 6.34 -3.14 14.44
C THR A 120 5.77 -1.73 14.39
N SER A 121 4.57 -1.55 13.83
CA SER A 121 3.88 -0.28 13.69
C SER A 121 2.41 -0.54 13.40
N SER A 122 1.63 0.53 13.15
CA SER A 122 0.26 0.43 12.67
C SER A 122 -0.11 1.57 11.74
N TYR A 123 -1.18 1.37 10.99
CA TYR A 123 -1.80 2.40 10.16
C TYR A 123 -3.19 2.75 10.68
N GLN A 124 -3.47 4.03 10.77
CA GLN A 124 -4.78 4.57 11.12
C GLN A 124 -5.53 4.97 9.84
N PHE A 125 -6.72 4.44 9.70
CA PHE A 125 -7.62 4.71 8.59
C PHE A 125 -8.63 5.75 9.02
N TYR A 126 -8.66 6.88 8.33
CA TYR A 126 -9.61 7.95 8.58
C TYR A 126 -10.57 8.12 7.42
N LYS A 127 -11.79 8.51 7.75
CA LYS A 127 -12.83 8.93 6.81
C LYS A 127 -13.32 10.33 7.14
N GLN A 128 -13.69 11.08 6.12
CA GLN A 128 -14.28 12.41 6.30
C GLN A 128 -15.57 12.31 7.11
N GLY A 129 -15.76 13.24 8.03
CA GLY A 129 -17.03 13.43 8.73
C GLY A 129 -18.10 14.01 7.79
N ASN A 130 -19.19 14.49 8.37
CA ASN A 130 -20.38 14.93 7.61
C ASN A 130 -20.18 16.24 6.82
N GLU A 131 -19.13 17.01 7.13
CA GLU A 131 -18.87 18.29 6.48
C GLU A 131 -17.78 18.19 5.42
N SER A 132 -18.07 18.67 4.21
CA SER A 132 -17.07 18.87 3.17
C SER A 132 -16.45 20.25 3.31
N LYS A 133 -15.11 20.31 3.42
CA LYS A 133 -14.36 21.57 3.51
C LYS A 133 -13.51 21.76 2.26
N ILE A 134 -13.41 23.01 1.82
CA ILE A 134 -12.45 23.44 0.80
C ILE A 134 -11.31 24.16 1.49
N TYR A 135 -10.10 23.68 1.29
CA TYR A 135 -8.90 24.19 1.92
C TYR A 135 -8.20 25.20 1.00
N LYS A 136 -7.79 26.34 1.57
CA LYS A 136 -6.86 27.25 0.89
C LYS A 136 -5.47 26.62 0.86
N LEU A 137 -4.83 26.62 -0.30
CA LEU A 137 -3.48 26.09 -0.49
C LEU A 137 -2.46 27.23 -0.52
N ASN A 138 -1.33 27.05 0.16
CA ASN A 138 -0.31 28.10 0.33
C ASN A 138 0.98 27.83 -0.46
N PHE A 139 0.96 26.88 -1.42
CA PHE A 139 2.16 26.50 -2.19
C PHE A 139 1.79 26.04 -3.60
N LYS A 140 2.80 25.98 -4.46
CA LYS A 140 2.65 25.59 -5.87
C LYS A 140 3.05 24.13 -6.08
N LEU A 141 2.14 23.36 -6.68
CA LEU A 141 2.41 22.01 -7.16
C LEU A 141 2.84 22.05 -8.62
N LYS A 142 3.81 21.24 -8.99
CA LYS A 142 4.28 21.05 -10.36
C LYS A 142 4.10 19.60 -10.78
N LYS A 143 3.80 19.40 -12.08
CA LYS A 143 3.78 18.04 -12.65
C LYS A 143 5.19 17.45 -12.65
N ILE A 144 5.29 16.15 -12.41
CA ILE A 144 6.53 15.40 -12.50
C ILE A 144 7.03 15.38 -13.96
N ARG A 145 8.33 15.61 -14.15
CA ARG A 145 9.01 15.58 -15.46
C ARG A 145 10.12 14.52 -15.42
N LYS A 146 10.58 14.05 -16.59
CA LYS A 146 11.65 13.04 -16.68
C LYS A 146 12.93 13.43 -15.93
N GLN A 147 13.28 14.71 -15.95
CA GLN A 147 14.43 15.25 -15.22
C GLN A 147 14.35 15.09 -13.69
N ASP A 148 13.15 14.79 -13.16
CA ASP A 148 12.89 14.64 -11.73
C ASP A 148 13.08 13.19 -11.25
N TYR A 149 13.23 12.25 -12.18
CA TYR A 149 13.14 10.81 -11.88
C TYR A 149 14.22 10.31 -10.90
N ASP A 150 15.46 10.78 -11.05
CA ASP A 150 16.55 10.34 -10.15
C ASP A 150 16.39 10.94 -8.75
N LEU A 151 15.92 12.18 -8.66
CA LEU A 151 15.57 12.81 -7.38
C LEU A 151 14.41 12.08 -6.71
N LEU A 152 13.39 11.68 -7.48
CA LEU A 152 12.23 10.96 -6.97
C LEU A 152 12.58 9.55 -6.52
N ARG A 153 13.50 8.86 -7.21
CA ARG A 153 14.03 7.56 -6.78
C ARG A 153 14.64 7.66 -5.38
N ASN A 154 15.53 8.64 -5.20
CA ASN A 154 16.23 8.84 -3.92
C ASN A 154 15.27 9.32 -2.82
N PHE A 155 14.33 10.21 -3.16
CA PHE A 155 13.29 10.70 -2.24
C PHE A 155 12.38 9.58 -1.74
N ASP A 156 11.90 8.72 -2.63
CA ASP A 156 11.05 7.59 -2.26
C ASP A 156 11.82 6.57 -1.42
N PHE A 157 13.05 6.22 -1.82
CA PHE A 157 13.91 5.30 -1.07
C PHE A 157 14.22 5.82 0.34
N GLU A 158 14.52 7.12 0.48
CA GLU A 158 14.80 7.73 1.77
C GLU A 158 13.62 7.63 2.75
N ILE A 159 12.38 7.69 2.26
CA ILE A 159 11.17 7.64 3.10
C ILE A 159 10.65 6.21 3.27
N SER A 160 10.61 5.43 2.19
CA SER A 160 10.06 4.06 2.22
C SER A 160 11.06 3.02 2.73
N GLY A 161 12.36 3.25 2.51
CA GLY A 161 13.42 2.26 2.71
C GLY A 161 13.41 1.14 1.67
N GLU A 162 12.70 1.31 0.53
CA GLU A 162 12.46 0.27 -0.45
C GLU A 162 12.96 0.64 -1.85
N GLU A 163 13.57 -0.30 -2.57
CA GLU A 163 13.97 -0.15 -3.97
C GLU A 163 12.78 -0.37 -4.92
N ARG A 164 11.78 0.52 -4.87
CA ARG A 164 10.52 0.38 -5.60
C ARG A 164 10.31 1.38 -6.74
N PHE A 165 11.38 2.00 -7.23
CA PHE A 165 11.30 2.97 -8.33
C PHE A 165 10.63 2.41 -9.59
N HIS A 166 10.85 1.12 -9.92
CA HIS A 166 10.20 0.41 -11.02
C HIS A 166 8.66 0.43 -10.91
N LEU A 167 8.13 0.46 -9.70
CA LEU A 167 6.70 0.50 -9.42
C LEU A 167 6.18 1.93 -9.43
N ILE A 168 6.78 2.84 -8.64
CA ILE A 168 6.24 4.20 -8.46
C ILE A 168 6.28 5.04 -9.74
N ARG A 169 7.31 4.86 -10.59
CA ARG A 169 7.44 5.61 -11.86
C ARG A 169 6.27 5.43 -12.82
N ARG A 170 5.49 4.37 -12.66
CA ARG A 170 4.30 4.10 -13.47
C ARG A 170 3.17 5.09 -13.21
N PHE A 171 3.23 5.82 -12.11
CA PHE A 171 2.22 6.78 -11.66
C PHE A 171 2.70 8.24 -11.78
N PHE A 172 3.85 8.48 -12.40
CA PHE A 172 4.42 9.83 -12.51
C PHE A 172 3.68 10.75 -13.50
N SER A 173 2.97 10.19 -14.46
CA SER A 173 2.21 10.96 -15.47
C SER A 173 1.13 11.87 -14.84
N THR A 174 0.53 11.41 -13.74
CA THR A 174 -0.47 12.15 -12.96
C THR A 174 0.08 12.70 -11.65
N GLY A 175 1.36 12.42 -11.37
CA GLY A 175 2.04 12.79 -10.14
C GLY A 175 2.36 14.29 -10.07
N LEU A 176 2.33 14.79 -8.84
CA LEU A 176 2.64 16.18 -8.50
C LEU A 176 3.77 16.23 -7.47
N ILE A 177 4.62 17.24 -7.58
CA ILE A 177 5.71 17.51 -6.64
C ILE A 177 5.65 18.93 -6.10
N CYS A 178 6.08 19.09 -4.85
CA CYS A 178 6.45 20.36 -4.26
C CYS A 178 7.98 20.46 -4.20
N ARG A 179 8.55 21.62 -4.57
CA ARG A 179 9.99 21.91 -4.57
C ARG A 179 10.29 23.21 -3.86
N ASP A 180 11.51 23.33 -3.36
CA ASP A 180 12.06 24.62 -2.95
C ASP A 180 12.23 25.55 -4.16
N GLU A 181 11.90 26.82 -3.99
CA GLU A 181 12.19 27.83 -5.01
C GLU A 181 13.72 28.05 -5.09
N GLY A 182 14.29 27.85 -6.29
CA GLY A 182 15.72 28.03 -6.55
C GLY A 182 16.61 26.85 -6.18
N LEU A 183 16.14 25.86 -5.44
CA LEU A 183 16.89 24.64 -5.12
C LEU A 183 16.30 23.46 -5.90
N ASN A 184 17.18 22.59 -6.43
CA ASN A 184 16.73 21.37 -7.10
C ASN A 184 16.40 20.25 -6.11
N ASN A 185 15.57 20.58 -5.09
CA ASN A 185 15.21 19.67 -4.00
C ASN A 185 13.71 19.43 -3.94
N ILE A 186 13.31 18.14 -3.83
CA ILE A 186 11.91 17.73 -3.67
C ILE A 186 11.58 17.75 -2.18
N ARG A 187 10.51 18.47 -1.80
CA ARG A 187 10.00 18.54 -0.43
C ARG A 187 8.81 17.61 -0.20
N GLY A 188 8.03 17.36 -1.26
CA GLY A 188 6.89 16.44 -1.18
C GLY A 188 6.45 15.95 -2.54
N ILE A 189 5.76 14.81 -2.55
CA ILE A 189 5.20 14.14 -3.72
C ILE A 189 3.77 13.69 -3.43
N TYR A 190 2.91 13.83 -4.43
CA TYR A 190 1.58 13.23 -4.46
C TYR A 190 1.40 12.43 -5.74
N LEU A 191 1.19 11.11 -5.61
CA LEU A 191 0.89 10.20 -6.72
C LEU A 191 -0.58 9.78 -6.62
N SER A 192 -1.47 10.54 -7.28
CA SER A 192 -2.93 10.39 -7.16
C SER A 192 -3.46 9.02 -7.52
N ASP A 193 -2.84 8.36 -8.50
CA ASP A 193 -3.28 7.09 -9.07
C ASP A 193 -2.54 5.88 -8.48
N PHE A 194 -1.56 6.13 -7.60
CA PHE A 194 -0.90 5.04 -6.89
C PHE A 194 -1.73 4.62 -5.67
N GLY A 195 -2.51 3.56 -5.85
CA GLY A 195 -3.42 3.05 -4.84
C GLY A 195 -4.45 4.10 -4.40
N SER A 196 -4.49 4.44 -3.12
CA SER A 196 -5.36 5.49 -2.59
C SER A 196 -4.81 6.90 -2.77
N GLY A 197 -3.66 7.05 -3.43
CA GLY A 197 -2.94 8.32 -3.65
C GLY A 197 -1.83 8.54 -2.63
N LEU A 198 -0.60 8.08 -2.95
CA LEU A 198 0.57 8.21 -2.09
C LEU A 198 0.91 9.67 -1.82
N ILE A 199 1.12 10.04 -0.55
CA ILE A 199 1.68 11.34 -0.15
C ILE A 199 2.89 11.10 0.74
N PHE A 200 4.06 11.54 0.25
CA PHE A 200 5.30 11.63 1.02
C PHE A 200 5.75 13.09 1.12
N ALA A 201 6.23 13.50 2.29
CA ALA A 201 6.80 14.82 2.48
C ALA A 201 7.90 14.80 3.55
N LYS A 202 8.99 15.55 3.34
CA LYS A 202 10.05 15.73 4.34
C LYS A 202 9.63 16.68 5.46
N ASP A 203 8.80 17.66 5.12
CA ASP A 203 8.32 18.68 6.03
C ASP A 203 6.84 18.47 6.36
N PRO A 204 6.46 18.55 7.64
CA PRO A 204 5.07 18.40 8.04
C PRO A 204 4.12 19.39 7.33
N GLU A 205 4.52 20.64 7.17
CA GLU A 205 3.72 21.67 6.49
C GLU A 205 3.37 21.26 5.06
N ILE A 206 4.36 20.77 4.29
CA ILE A 206 4.15 20.33 2.91
C ILE A 206 3.25 19.11 2.87
N GLY A 207 3.45 18.16 3.81
CA GLY A 207 2.61 16.98 3.91
C GLY A 207 1.14 17.33 4.16
N LEU A 208 0.87 18.23 5.09
CA LEU A 208 -0.48 18.70 5.39
C LEU A 208 -1.13 19.43 4.20
N GLU A 209 -0.36 20.24 3.49
CA GLU A 209 -0.86 20.91 2.29
C GLU A 209 -1.20 19.92 1.17
N LEU A 210 -0.37 18.88 0.96
CA LEU A 210 -0.68 17.81 0.00
C LEU A 210 -1.95 17.03 0.40
N MET A 211 -2.18 16.82 1.70
CA MET A 211 -3.44 16.24 2.20
C MET A 211 -4.63 17.16 1.86
N LYS A 212 -4.52 18.46 2.12
CA LYS A 212 -5.56 19.47 1.77
C LYS A 212 -5.85 19.45 0.27
N TYR A 213 -4.80 19.44 -0.57
CA TYR A 213 -4.95 19.33 -2.03
C TYR A 213 -5.73 18.06 -2.41
N ARG A 214 -5.37 16.91 -1.83
CA ARG A 214 -6.03 15.64 -2.07
C ARG A 214 -7.52 15.69 -1.66
N PHE A 215 -7.86 16.31 -0.52
CA PHE A 215 -9.24 16.47 -0.07
C PHE A 215 -10.05 17.39 -0.98
N ASN A 216 -9.46 18.52 -1.44
CA ASN A 216 -10.10 19.41 -2.42
C ASN A 216 -10.44 18.69 -3.75
N ASN A 217 -9.75 17.58 -4.05
CA ASN A 217 -10.02 16.75 -5.23
C ASN A 217 -10.95 15.55 -4.91
N GLY A 218 -11.78 15.66 -3.88
CA GLY A 218 -12.87 14.73 -3.59
C GLY A 218 -12.46 13.41 -2.93
N LYS A 219 -11.22 13.28 -2.45
CA LYS A 219 -10.79 12.08 -1.72
C LYS A 219 -11.18 12.20 -0.23
N THR A 220 -12.04 11.32 0.24
CA THR A 220 -12.64 11.38 1.59
C THR A 220 -12.04 10.43 2.61
N LYS A 221 -11.25 9.44 2.16
CA LYS A 221 -10.56 8.47 3.03
C LYS A 221 -9.06 8.71 2.97
N ILE A 222 -8.36 8.53 4.09
CA ILE A 222 -6.91 8.67 4.18
C ILE A 222 -6.33 7.67 5.16
N VAL A 223 -5.10 7.24 4.94
CA VAL A 223 -4.43 6.24 5.78
C VAL A 223 -3.02 6.72 6.11
N VAL A 224 -2.75 6.90 7.39
CA VAL A 224 -1.49 7.42 7.90
C VAL A 224 -0.84 6.44 8.89
N PRO A 225 0.49 6.38 8.98
CA PRO A 225 1.16 5.65 10.06
C PRO A 225 0.82 6.27 11.42
N SER A 226 0.72 5.45 12.45
CA SER A 226 0.44 5.93 13.81
C SER A 226 1.52 6.85 14.38
N GLU A 227 2.72 6.79 13.82
CA GLU A 227 3.84 7.65 14.19
C GLU A 227 3.79 9.05 13.55
N ASN A 228 2.94 9.27 12.54
CA ASN A 228 2.75 10.60 11.97
C ASN A 228 1.73 11.41 12.78
N THR A 229 2.15 11.82 13.98
CA THR A 229 1.29 12.57 14.92
C THR A 229 0.77 13.88 14.33
N GLY A 230 1.59 14.58 13.53
CA GLY A 230 1.16 15.83 12.89
C GLY A 230 0.02 15.65 11.88
N ALA A 231 0.03 14.56 11.11
CA ALA A 231 -1.09 14.22 10.22
C ALA A 231 -2.34 13.82 11.02
N ILE A 232 -2.16 13.05 12.10
CA ILE A 232 -3.25 12.60 12.98
C ILE A 232 -3.93 13.79 13.65
N ASP A 233 -3.16 14.69 14.25
CA ASP A 233 -3.66 15.91 14.92
C ASP A 233 -4.45 16.79 13.94
N PHE A 234 -3.93 16.96 12.73
CA PHE A 234 -4.63 17.67 11.67
C PHE A 234 -5.97 17.02 11.34
N LEU A 235 -5.99 15.70 11.10
CA LEU A 235 -7.20 14.95 10.76
C LEU A 235 -8.26 15.06 11.86
N GLN A 236 -7.88 14.92 13.12
CA GLN A 236 -8.78 15.04 14.27
C GLN A 236 -9.35 16.46 14.38
N LYS A 237 -8.50 17.48 14.25
CA LYS A 237 -8.90 18.89 14.27
C LYS A 237 -9.87 19.23 13.14
N GLU A 238 -9.69 18.64 11.98
CA GLU A 238 -10.55 18.84 10.81
C GLU A 238 -11.84 17.98 10.82
N GLY A 239 -12.05 17.19 11.89
CA GLY A 239 -13.28 16.41 12.07
C GLY A 239 -13.29 15.08 11.31
N TYR A 240 -12.13 14.59 10.86
CA TYR A 240 -12.02 13.23 10.31
C TYR A 240 -12.17 12.19 11.42
N GLN A 241 -12.91 11.15 11.14
CA GLN A 241 -13.19 10.08 12.10
C GLN A 241 -12.25 8.89 11.86
N LEU A 242 -11.64 8.38 12.93
CA LEU A 242 -10.90 7.14 12.91
C LEU A 242 -11.87 5.98 12.67
N ASP A 243 -11.65 5.23 11.58
CA ASP A 243 -12.47 4.08 11.21
C ASP A 243 -11.89 2.77 11.79
N VAL A 244 -10.58 2.54 11.55
CA VAL A 244 -9.86 1.36 12.06
C VAL A 244 -8.36 1.63 12.16
N THR A 245 -7.72 0.94 13.11
CA THR A 245 -6.25 0.83 13.17
C THR A 245 -5.85 -0.60 12.84
N LEU A 246 -4.92 -0.76 11.89
CA LEU A 246 -4.44 -2.06 11.43
C LEU A 246 -2.93 -2.19 11.63
N PRO A 247 -2.43 -3.31 12.19
CA PRO A 247 -1.02 -3.52 12.42
C PRO A 247 -0.24 -3.68 11.12
N ARG A 248 0.91 -3.01 11.04
CA ARG A 248 1.98 -3.27 10.08
C ARG A 248 2.88 -4.34 10.68
N MET A 249 2.98 -5.46 9.98
CA MET A 249 3.75 -6.59 10.48
C MET A 249 4.93 -6.90 9.57
N VAL A 250 6.03 -7.36 10.18
CA VAL A 250 7.32 -7.62 9.54
C VAL A 250 7.77 -9.04 9.86
N LEU A 251 8.28 -9.74 8.86
CA LEU A 251 9.03 -10.98 8.98
C LEU A 251 10.45 -10.75 8.41
N GLY A 252 11.48 -11.08 9.17
CA GLY A 252 12.88 -10.82 8.84
C GLY A 252 13.38 -9.49 9.39
N ASN A 253 14.21 -8.78 8.63
CA ASN A 253 14.82 -7.53 9.05
C ASN A 253 13.81 -6.37 9.01
N GLU A 254 14.02 -5.36 9.84
CA GLU A 254 13.25 -4.11 9.75
C GLU A 254 13.74 -3.26 8.57
N VAL A 255 12.80 -2.54 7.95
CA VAL A 255 13.09 -1.54 6.92
C VAL A 255 13.32 -0.19 7.61
N ASN A 256 14.36 0.51 7.20
CA ASN A 256 14.61 1.88 7.67
C ASN A 256 13.68 2.86 6.94
N TRP A 257 12.43 2.89 7.34
CA TRP A 257 11.40 3.78 6.81
C TRP A 257 11.17 4.99 7.71
N LYS A 258 10.61 6.06 7.15
CA LYS A 258 10.32 7.30 7.88
C LYS A 258 8.80 7.51 7.99
N PRO A 259 8.11 6.89 8.96
CA PRO A 259 6.66 6.95 9.07
C PRO A 259 6.11 8.38 9.23
N GLY A 260 6.82 9.26 9.94
CA GLY A 260 6.45 10.68 10.08
C GLY A 260 6.45 11.47 8.77
N SER A 261 7.06 10.93 7.70
CA SER A 261 7.08 11.52 6.35
C SER A 261 5.99 10.97 5.41
N ILE A 262 5.14 10.04 5.89
CA ILE A 262 4.06 9.41 5.13
C ILE A 262 2.72 10.03 5.55
N PHE A 263 2.15 10.86 4.69
CA PHE A 263 0.87 11.56 4.92
C PHE A 263 -0.33 10.87 4.29
N ASN A 264 -0.11 9.95 3.39
CA ASN A 264 -1.05 8.92 2.94
C ASN A 264 -0.29 7.78 2.30
N ARG A 265 -0.55 6.55 2.75
CA ARG A 265 0.03 5.38 2.09
C ARG A 265 -0.68 5.04 0.78
N ALA A 266 0.00 4.38 -0.14
CA ALA A 266 -0.59 3.97 -1.40
C ALA A 266 -1.63 2.85 -1.23
N SER A 267 -1.20 1.70 -0.71
CA SER A 267 -2.08 0.53 -0.57
C SER A 267 -1.57 -0.45 0.50
N GLY A 268 -2.35 -1.50 0.79
CA GLY A 268 -2.00 -2.53 1.76
C GLY A 268 -0.91 -3.52 1.31
N TYR A 269 -0.38 -3.36 0.09
CA TYR A 269 0.57 -4.28 -0.53
C TYR A 269 1.83 -3.59 -1.08
N CYS A 270 2.03 -2.32 -0.80
CA CYS A 270 3.20 -1.57 -1.26
C CYS A 270 3.46 -0.27 -0.48
N GLY A 271 3.08 -0.22 0.80
CA GLY A 271 3.42 0.86 1.72
C GLY A 271 2.82 2.21 1.44
#